data_b52d45d207367f4553fc9503cf982598
#
_entry.id   b52d45d207367f4553fc9503cf982598
#
_cell.length_a   1.000
_cell.length_b   1.000
_cell.length_c   1.000
_cell.angle_alpha   90.00
_cell.angle_beta   90.00
_cell.angle_gamma   90.00
#
_symmetry.space_group_name_H-M   'P 1'
#
loop_
_entity.id
_entity.type
_entity.pdbx_description
1 polymer ?
#
loop_
_entity_poly.entity_id
_entity_poly.type
_entity_poly.pdbx_seq_one_letter_code
_entity_poly.pdbx_strand_id
1 'polypeptide(L)'
;RWCPGCGDHFFLASLHKAMAELGIAPHNTAVISGIGCSSRLPYYMNTYAMQTVHGRAAAISTGCKVANPKLTVWQISGDGDGLAIGGNHFIHAVRRNIDLNMILLNNRIYGLTKGQYSPTSPRGFVSKSSPYGTVEDPFHPAELCFGARGRFFARAVATDGPGTVEVLKAAANHKGASVCEILQNCVIFNDGTHESVYNKEGRAKNAIYLEHGKPMLFGENKEFGLMQEGFGLKVVKLGENGITEKDILIHDAHCMDNTCLLYTS
;
A
#
# COMPACT_ATOMS: atom_id res chain seq x y z
N ARG A 1 15.38 -13.06 -10.70
CA ARG A 1 13.92 -13.18 -10.83
C ARG A 1 13.29 -13.38 -9.46
N TRP A 2 12.00 -13.09 -9.34
CA TRP A 2 11.25 -13.38 -8.11
C TRP A 2 11.00 -14.87 -7.91
N CYS A 3 10.71 -15.27 -6.68
CA CYS A 3 10.36 -16.65 -6.34
C CYS A 3 9.03 -17.05 -6.99
N PRO A 4 8.85 -18.33 -7.34
CA PRO A 4 7.52 -18.84 -7.74
C PRO A 4 6.48 -18.57 -6.63
N GLY A 5 5.32 -18.04 -7.00
CA GLY A 5 4.26 -17.69 -6.06
C GLY A 5 4.43 -16.36 -5.32
N CYS A 6 5.54 -15.63 -5.54
CA CYS A 6 5.76 -14.31 -4.94
C CYS A 6 4.68 -13.32 -5.37
N GLY A 7 4.17 -12.53 -4.41
CA GLY A 7 3.15 -11.51 -4.66
C GLY A 7 3.56 -10.42 -5.64
N ASP A 8 4.86 -10.18 -5.83
CA ASP A 8 5.38 -9.21 -6.80
C ASP A 8 4.95 -9.52 -8.25
N HIS A 9 4.72 -10.80 -8.60
CA HIS A 9 4.22 -11.19 -9.91
C HIS A 9 2.79 -10.70 -10.15
N PHE A 10 1.92 -10.82 -9.14
CA PHE A 10 0.53 -10.35 -9.22
C PHE A 10 0.48 -8.84 -9.35
N PHE A 11 1.30 -8.14 -8.55
CA PHE A 11 1.39 -6.69 -8.61
C PHE A 11 1.89 -6.22 -9.99
N LEU A 12 2.93 -6.83 -10.55
CA LEU A 12 3.45 -6.48 -11.88
C LEU A 12 2.35 -6.60 -12.95
N ALA A 13 1.57 -7.69 -12.93
CA ALA A 13 0.46 -7.87 -13.86
C ALA A 13 -0.60 -6.78 -13.73
N SER A 14 -0.94 -6.40 -12.49
CA SER A 14 -1.89 -5.32 -12.20
C SER A 14 -1.36 -3.95 -12.65
N LEU A 15 -0.08 -3.68 -12.44
CA LEU A 15 0.55 -2.43 -12.89
C LEU A 15 0.54 -2.30 -14.42
N HIS A 16 0.92 -3.38 -15.13
CA HIS A 16 0.86 -3.39 -16.60
C HIS A 16 -0.56 -3.10 -17.11
N LYS A 17 -1.56 -3.74 -16.50
CA LYS A 17 -2.96 -3.53 -16.86
C LYS A 17 -3.42 -2.10 -16.57
N ALA A 18 -3.12 -1.57 -15.39
CA ALA A 18 -3.46 -0.19 -15.03
C ALA A 18 -2.84 0.83 -15.99
N MET A 19 -1.56 0.66 -16.34
CA MET A 19 -0.87 1.55 -17.28
C MET A 19 -1.46 1.48 -18.69
N ALA A 20 -1.85 0.28 -19.14
CA ALA A 20 -2.51 0.09 -20.43
C ALA A 20 -3.88 0.77 -20.46
N GLU A 21 -4.69 0.61 -19.40
CA GLU A 21 -6.02 1.25 -19.31
C GLU A 21 -5.94 2.78 -19.16
N LEU A 22 -4.89 3.30 -18.53
CA LEU A 22 -4.62 4.74 -18.44
C LEU A 22 -4.13 5.34 -19.77
N GLY A 23 -3.73 4.52 -20.75
CA GLY A 23 -3.19 4.98 -22.02
C GLY A 23 -1.86 5.73 -21.90
N ILE A 24 -1.10 5.51 -20.82
CA ILE A 24 0.17 6.19 -20.60
C ILE A 24 1.24 5.53 -21.46
N ALA A 25 1.82 6.30 -22.38
CA ALA A 25 2.85 5.78 -23.26
C ALA A 25 4.15 5.43 -22.48
N PRO A 26 4.85 4.35 -22.84
CA PRO A 26 6.08 3.94 -22.16
C PRO A 26 7.16 5.03 -22.08
N HIS A 27 7.31 5.86 -23.11
CA HIS A 27 8.25 6.97 -23.15
C HIS A 27 7.83 8.19 -22.30
N ASN A 28 6.63 8.18 -21.73
CA ASN A 28 6.16 9.17 -20.76
C ASN A 28 6.14 8.61 -19.34
N THR A 29 6.74 7.46 -19.12
CA THR A 29 6.72 6.76 -17.84
C THR A 29 8.15 6.52 -17.35
N ALA A 30 8.38 6.77 -16.06
CA ALA A 30 9.60 6.37 -15.35
C ALA A 30 9.25 5.49 -14.14
N VAL A 31 9.90 4.34 -14.04
CA VAL A 31 9.78 3.41 -12.90
C VAL A 31 11.08 3.43 -12.13
N ILE A 32 11.05 3.91 -10.91
CA ILE A 32 12.25 4.13 -10.08
C ILE A 32 12.08 3.34 -8.78
N SER A 33 13.07 2.51 -8.47
CA SER A 33 13.03 1.67 -7.27
C SER A 33 14.25 1.84 -6.37
N GLY A 34 14.11 1.46 -5.11
CA GLY A 34 15.21 1.32 -4.17
C GLY A 34 15.88 -0.06 -4.26
N ILE A 35 16.03 -0.74 -3.12
CA ILE A 35 16.63 -2.08 -3.03
C ILE A 35 15.71 -3.03 -2.28
N GLY A 36 15.62 -4.26 -2.76
CA GLY A 36 14.80 -5.35 -2.23
C GLY A 36 14.20 -6.19 -3.35
N CYS A 37 13.36 -7.16 -3.00
CA CYS A 37 12.71 -8.01 -4.01
C CYS A 37 11.82 -7.18 -4.94
N SER A 38 10.96 -6.34 -4.39
CA SER A 38 10.10 -5.42 -5.13
C SER A 38 10.88 -4.47 -6.06
N SER A 39 12.08 -4.10 -5.66
CA SER A 39 12.93 -3.16 -6.41
C SER A 39 13.53 -3.75 -7.69
N ARG A 40 13.28 -5.03 -7.96
CA ARG A 40 13.58 -5.64 -9.28
C ARG A 40 12.55 -5.26 -10.36
N LEU A 41 11.42 -4.65 -9.98
CA LEU A 41 10.33 -4.33 -10.89
C LEU A 41 10.78 -3.54 -12.14
N PRO A 42 11.69 -2.55 -12.06
CA PRO A 42 12.19 -1.84 -13.23
C PRO A 42 12.74 -2.74 -14.34
N TYR A 43 13.33 -3.89 -14.01
CA TYR A 43 13.86 -4.84 -14.98
C TYR A 43 12.80 -5.60 -15.79
N TYR A 44 11.54 -5.51 -15.38
CA TYR A 44 10.40 -6.15 -16.05
C TYR A 44 9.51 -5.14 -16.79
N MET A 45 9.92 -3.86 -16.82
CA MET A 45 9.16 -2.77 -17.45
C MET A 45 9.83 -2.32 -18.75
N ASN A 46 9.03 -2.07 -19.79
CA ASN A 46 9.51 -1.45 -21.03
C ASN A 46 9.24 0.07 -21.01
N THR A 47 9.82 0.74 -20.01
CA THR A 47 9.69 2.19 -19.76
C THR A 47 11.06 2.77 -19.45
N TYR A 48 11.17 4.07 -19.21
CA TYR A 48 12.36 4.54 -18.48
C TYR A 48 12.35 3.88 -17.09
N ALA A 49 13.49 3.31 -16.71
CA ALA A 49 13.59 2.51 -15.51
C ALA A 49 14.94 2.70 -14.82
N MET A 50 14.91 2.79 -13.49
CA MET A 50 16.13 2.92 -12.69
C MET A 50 15.97 2.19 -11.36
N GLN A 51 16.88 1.26 -11.08
CA GLN A 51 17.09 0.76 -9.73
C GLN A 51 18.15 1.62 -9.06
N THR A 52 17.86 2.14 -7.87
CA THR A 52 18.70 3.09 -7.17
C THR A 52 19.35 2.49 -5.90
N VAL A 53 19.72 3.31 -4.94
CA VAL A 53 20.30 2.90 -3.67
C VAL A 53 19.22 2.64 -2.63
N HIS A 54 19.49 1.75 -1.68
CA HIS A 54 18.57 1.38 -0.60
C HIS A 54 18.02 2.61 0.14
N GLY A 55 16.69 2.71 0.18
CA GLY A 55 15.94 3.80 0.80
C GLY A 55 16.00 5.13 0.07
N ARG A 56 16.49 5.18 -1.18
CA ARG A 56 16.65 6.44 -1.93
C ARG A 56 15.66 6.62 -3.09
N ALA A 57 14.77 5.66 -3.31
CA ALA A 57 13.82 5.71 -4.40
C ALA A 57 13.00 7.01 -4.40
N ALA A 58 12.45 7.42 -3.26
CA ALA A 58 11.64 8.64 -3.17
C ALA A 58 12.44 9.93 -3.49
N ALA A 59 13.70 9.99 -3.06
CA ALA A 59 14.57 11.15 -3.37
C ALA A 59 14.90 11.22 -4.86
N ILE A 60 15.27 10.10 -5.47
CA ILE A 60 15.62 10.04 -6.91
C ILE A 60 14.37 10.28 -7.76
N SER A 61 13.22 9.70 -7.39
CA SER A 61 11.93 9.93 -8.06
C SER A 61 11.53 11.41 -8.01
N THR A 62 11.75 12.07 -6.88
CA THR A 62 11.54 13.52 -6.75
C THR A 62 12.40 14.27 -7.75
N GLY A 63 13.68 13.96 -7.84
CA GLY A 63 14.60 14.57 -8.81
C GLY A 63 14.16 14.35 -10.26
N CYS A 64 13.76 13.13 -10.59
CA CYS A 64 13.23 12.77 -11.91
C CYS A 64 11.99 13.60 -12.27
N LYS A 65 11.02 13.70 -11.34
CA LYS A 65 9.80 14.49 -11.57
C LYS A 65 10.07 15.99 -11.70
N VAL A 66 10.98 16.52 -10.91
CA VAL A 66 11.40 17.94 -10.99
C VAL A 66 12.10 18.24 -12.32
N ALA A 67 12.96 17.33 -12.78
CA ALA A 67 13.69 17.49 -14.06
C ALA A 67 12.74 17.39 -15.27
N ASN A 68 11.71 16.55 -15.20
CA ASN A 68 10.69 16.42 -16.24
C ASN A 68 9.29 16.24 -15.65
N PRO A 69 8.57 17.35 -15.40
CA PRO A 69 7.23 17.30 -14.79
C PRO A 69 6.16 16.57 -15.62
N LYS A 70 6.41 16.31 -16.91
CA LYS A 70 5.47 15.62 -17.81
C LYS A 70 5.47 14.10 -17.62
N LEU A 71 6.51 13.53 -17.01
CA LEU A 71 6.60 12.10 -16.76
C LEU A 71 5.59 11.65 -15.71
N THR A 72 4.96 10.52 -15.96
CA THR A 72 4.31 9.73 -14.91
C THR A 72 5.37 8.91 -14.21
N VAL A 73 5.61 9.20 -12.94
CA VAL A 73 6.68 8.55 -12.16
C VAL A 73 6.08 7.57 -11.17
N TRP A 74 6.49 6.31 -11.29
CA TRP A 74 6.18 5.23 -10.35
C TRP A 74 7.39 4.94 -9.48
N GLN A 75 7.29 5.25 -8.20
CA GLN A 75 8.32 4.93 -7.22
C GLN A 75 7.96 3.61 -6.54
N ILE A 76 8.87 2.64 -6.59
CA ILE A 76 8.65 1.28 -6.09
C ILE A 76 9.60 1.01 -4.92
N SER A 77 9.04 0.65 -3.78
CA SER A 77 9.79 0.25 -2.59
C SER A 77 9.12 -0.93 -1.89
N GLY A 78 9.89 -1.77 -1.23
CA GLY A 78 9.38 -2.62 -0.18
C GLY A 78 9.16 -1.81 1.11
N ASP A 79 8.44 -2.37 2.06
CA ASP A 79 8.21 -1.77 3.37
C ASP A 79 9.52 -1.44 4.10
N GLY A 80 10.47 -2.35 4.12
CA GLY A 80 11.79 -2.10 4.71
C GLY A 80 12.61 -1.04 3.99
N ASP A 81 12.60 -1.04 2.66
CA ASP A 81 13.31 -0.05 1.85
C ASP A 81 12.73 1.35 2.02
N GLY A 82 11.40 1.47 1.94
CA GLY A 82 10.71 2.76 1.96
C GLY A 82 10.55 3.37 3.35
N LEU A 83 10.34 2.56 4.38
CA LEU A 83 9.94 3.03 5.71
C LEU A 83 11.04 2.94 6.78
N ALA A 84 12.07 2.09 6.59
CA ALA A 84 13.23 2.09 7.47
C ALA A 84 14.23 3.16 7.01
N ILE A 85 15.27 2.77 6.30
CA ILE A 85 16.30 3.71 5.83
C ILE A 85 15.74 4.81 4.90
N GLY A 86 14.66 4.52 4.19
CA GLY A 86 13.96 5.46 3.30
C GLY A 86 12.97 6.39 3.98
N GLY A 87 12.64 6.18 5.26
CA GLY A 87 11.56 6.88 5.97
C GLY A 87 11.63 8.40 5.88
N ASN A 88 12.81 8.97 6.04
CA ASN A 88 12.99 10.43 5.89
C ASN A 88 12.63 10.93 4.49
N HIS A 89 13.04 10.23 3.44
CA HIS A 89 12.72 10.61 2.07
C HIS A 89 11.24 10.39 1.73
N PHE A 90 10.64 9.33 2.28
CA PHE A 90 9.21 9.08 2.20
C PHE A 90 8.41 10.25 2.79
N ILE A 91 8.67 10.60 4.05
CA ILE A 91 7.99 11.70 4.75
C ILE A 91 8.12 13.01 3.97
N HIS A 92 9.32 13.33 3.47
CA HIS A 92 9.54 14.59 2.77
C HIS A 92 8.95 14.61 1.36
N ALA A 93 8.87 13.51 0.63
CA ALA A 93 8.19 13.43 -0.66
C ALA A 93 6.67 13.65 -0.48
N VAL A 94 6.08 12.97 0.51
CA VAL A 94 4.66 13.11 0.88
C VAL A 94 4.36 14.53 1.34
N ARG A 95 5.12 15.07 2.31
CA ARG A 95 4.91 16.42 2.86
C ARG A 95 4.99 17.52 1.81
N ARG A 96 5.90 17.37 0.83
CA ARG A 96 6.06 18.32 -0.27
C ARG A 96 5.04 18.14 -1.38
N ASN A 97 4.21 17.12 -1.25
CA ASN A 97 3.17 16.73 -2.22
C ASN A 97 3.73 16.60 -3.64
N ILE A 98 4.91 15.96 -3.77
CA ILE A 98 5.54 15.72 -5.06
C ILE A 98 4.64 14.77 -5.89
N ASP A 99 4.36 15.12 -7.13
CA ASP A 99 3.49 14.35 -8.04
C ASP A 99 4.13 13.01 -8.44
N LEU A 100 4.06 12.05 -7.51
CA LEU A 100 4.63 10.70 -7.58
C LEU A 100 3.59 9.66 -7.22
N ASN A 101 3.61 8.52 -7.92
CA ASN A 101 2.90 7.32 -7.53
C ASN A 101 3.84 6.46 -6.67
N MET A 102 3.71 6.56 -5.35
CA MET A 102 4.57 5.88 -4.39
C MET A 102 3.96 4.54 -3.99
N ILE A 103 4.57 3.46 -4.43
CA ILE A 103 4.10 2.09 -4.18
C ILE A 103 4.96 1.46 -3.09
N LEU A 104 4.30 0.99 -2.02
CA LEU A 104 4.88 0.21 -0.94
C LEU A 104 4.40 -1.23 -1.05
N LEU A 105 5.26 -2.14 -1.50
CA LEU A 105 4.99 -3.57 -1.51
C LEU A 105 5.31 -4.12 -0.12
N ASN A 106 4.26 -4.33 0.68
CA ASN A 106 4.38 -4.67 2.10
C ASN A 106 4.20 -6.17 2.34
N ASN A 107 5.31 -6.86 2.58
CA ASN A 107 5.35 -8.29 2.97
C ASN A 107 5.83 -8.50 4.41
N ARG A 108 6.00 -7.43 5.18
CA ARG A 108 6.43 -7.44 6.58
C ARG A 108 7.74 -8.18 6.83
N ILE A 109 8.67 -8.16 5.85
CA ILE A 109 9.96 -8.84 5.97
C ILE A 109 10.99 -8.28 4.98
N TYR A 110 12.26 -8.28 5.33
CA TYR A 110 13.35 -8.15 4.36
C TYR A 110 13.62 -9.49 3.67
N GLY A 111 12.93 -9.75 2.55
CA GLY A 111 13.05 -11.03 1.84
C GLY A 111 14.38 -11.21 1.11
N LEU A 112 14.90 -10.17 0.44
CA LEU A 112 16.13 -10.24 -0.35
C LEU A 112 17.35 -10.63 0.51
N THR A 113 17.43 -10.15 1.73
CA THR A 113 18.51 -10.39 2.68
C THR A 113 18.27 -11.60 3.58
N LYS A 114 17.26 -12.42 3.24
CA LYS A 114 16.96 -13.75 3.82
C LYS A 114 16.25 -13.72 5.19
N GLY A 115 15.34 -12.75 5.40
CA GLY A 115 14.33 -12.87 6.43
C GLY A 115 14.58 -12.10 7.73
N GLN A 116 15.19 -10.92 7.67
CA GLN A 116 15.19 -9.98 8.79
C GLN A 116 13.81 -9.33 8.94
N TYR A 117 13.41 -9.01 10.18
CA TYR A 117 12.18 -8.25 10.39
C TYR A 117 12.28 -6.85 9.76
N SER A 118 11.16 -6.35 9.30
CA SER A 118 11.02 -5.02 8.69
C SER A 118 10.29 -4.07 9.64
N PRO A 119 10.21 -2.77 9.34
CA PRO A 119 9.47 -1.81 10.17
C PRO A 119 7.98 -2.11 10.34
N THR A 120 7.41 -2.93 9.47
CA THR A 120 5.99 -3.33 9.54
C THR A 120 5.78 -4.74 10.08
N SER A 121 6.85 -5.43 10.47
CA SER A 121 6.76 -6.74 11.14
C SER A 121 6.06 -6.59 12.49
N PRO A 122 5.14 -7.49 12.85
CA PRO A 122 4.43 -7.39 14.12
C PRO A 122 5.40 -7.54 15.31
N ARG A 123 5.03 -6.92 16.44
CA ARG A 123 5.77 -7.10 17.71
C ARG A 123 5.81 -8.57 18.08
N GLY A 124 6.95 -9.03 18.56
CA GLY A 124 7.18 -10.44 18.87
C GLY A 124 7.54 -11.32 17.67
N PHE A 125 7.69 -10.76 16.48
CA PHE A 125 8.06 -11.53 15.28
C PHE A 125 9.44 -12.15 15.43
N VAL A 126 9.52 -13.48 15.34
CA VAL A 126 10.75 -14.25 15.45
C VAL A 126 11.41 -14.41 14.08
N SER A 127 12.69 -14.06 14.00
CA SER A 127 13.51 -14.26 12.81
C SER A 127 14.93 -14.72 13.20
N LYS A 128 15.74 -15.08 12.22
CA LYS A 128 17.14 -15.46 12.48
C LYS A 128 17.95 -14.35 13.16
N SER A 129 17.67 -13.09 12.84
CA SER A 129 18.31 -11.92 13.46
C SER A 129 17.65 -11.46 14.73
N SER A 130 16.45 -11.95 15.05
CA SER A 130 15.67 -11.62 16.25
C SER A 130 15.08 -12.90 16.85
N PRO A 131 15.93 -13.78 17.43
CA PRO A 131 15.51 -15.11 17.88
C PRO A 131 14.55 -15.07 19.08
N TYR A 132 14.52 -13.96 19.81
CA TYR A 132 13.61 -13.73 20.96
C TYR A 132 12.37 -12.91 20.60
N GLY A 133 12.18 -12.62 19.32
CA GLY A 133 11.12 -11.75 18.82
C GLY A 133 11.49 -10.26 18.80
N THR A 134 10.77 -9.51 18.00
CA THR A 134 10.91 -8.05 17.92
C THR A 134 10.28 -7.38 19.14
N VAL A 135 10.87 -6.29 19.63
CA VAL A 135 10.34 -5.51 20.76
C VAL A 135 9.70 -4.20 20.34
N GLU A 136 9.90 -3.81 19.08
CA GLU A 136 9.39 -2.58 18.48
C GLU A 136 7.95 -2.76 18.03
N ASP A 137 7.18 -1.69 18.09
CA ASP A 137 5.85 -1.64 17.47
C ASP A 137 5.97 -1.37 15.97
N PRO A 138 5.14 -2.02 15.13
CA PRO A 138 5.22 -1.85 13.70
C PRO A 138 4.77 -0.46 13.25
N PHE A 139 5.36 0.06 12.19
CA PHE A 139 4.80 1.19 11.47
C PHE A 139 3.50 0.81 10.77
N HIS A 140 2.53 1.68 10.86
CA HIS A 140 1.32 1.68 10.04
C HIS A 140 1.52 2.67 8.89
N PRO A 141 1.68 2.21 7.63
CA PRO A 141 1.99 3.10 6.50
C PRO A 141 0.97 4.22 6.28
N ALA A 142 -0.31 3.95 6.55
CA ALA A 142 -1.37 4.96 6.47
C ALA A 142 -1.15 6.09 7.49
N GLU A 143 -0.92 5.73 8.77
CA GLU A 143 -0.69 6.71 9.83
C GLU A 143 0.55 7.57 9.56
N LEU A 144 1.63 6.94 9.06
CA LEU A 144 2.84 7.66 8.69
C LEU A 144 2.59 8.62 7.51
N CYS A 145 1.81 8.19 6.51
CA CYS A 145 1.41 9.03 5.39
C CYS A 145 0.59 10.23 5.87
N PHE A 146 -0.41 10.01 6.70
CA PHE A 146 -1.26 11.08 7.24
C PHE A 146 -0.49 11.98 8.20
N GLY A 147 0.38 11.44 9.04
CA GLY A 147 1.29 12.23 9.88
C GLY A 147 2.22 13.14 9.07
N ALA A 148 2.62 12.71 7.88
CA ALA A 148 3.37 13.51 6.91
C ALA A 148 2.50 14.48 6.09
N ARG A 149 1.21 14.62 6.39
CA ARG A 149 0.23 15.43 5.65
C ARG A 149 -0.05 14.93 4.23
N GLY A 150 0.04 13.61 4.02
CA GLY A 150 -0.38 12.97 2.78
C GLY A 150 -1.85 13.19 2.49
N ARG A 151 -2.18 13.39 1.21
CA ARG A 151 -3.56 13.68 0.76
C ARG A 151 -4.19 12.52 0.01
N PHE A 152 -3.42 11.51 -0.32
CA PHE A 152 -3.88 10.30 -0.97
C PHE A 152 -3.17 9.11 -0.35
N PHE A 153 -3.95 8.22 0.22
CA PHE A 153 -3.51 6.89 0.65
C PHE A 153 -4.52 5.86 0.17
N ALA A 154 -4.04 4.74 -0.36
CA ALA A 154 -4.88 3.61 -0.69
C ALA A 154 -4.17 2.31 -0.33
N ARG A 155 -4.94 1.28 0.00
CA ARG A 155 -4.43 -0.06 0.27
C ARG A 155 -5.11 -1.05 -0.67
N ALA A 156 -4.34 -1.98 -1.22
CA ALA A 156 -4.84 -3.08 -2.02
C ALA A 156 -4.11 -4.37 -1.67
N VAL A 157 -4.65 -5.50 -2.11
CA VAL A 157 -4.04 -6.81 -1.91
C VAL A 157 -3.51 -7.31 -3.25
N ALA A 158 -2.25 -7.73 -3.31
CA ALA A 158 -1.59 -8.12 -4.57
C ALA A 158 -2.37 -9.17 -5.37
N THR A 159 -3.07 -10.10 -4.70
CA THR A 159 -3.91 -11.14 -5.32
C THR A 159 -5.29 -10.64 -5.77
N ASP A 160 -5.68 -9.42 -5.39
CA ASP A 160 -6.88 -8.77 -5.91
C ASP A 160 -6.52 -7.89 -7.11
N GLY A 161 -6.33 -8.52 -8.26
CA GLY A 161 -5.94 -7.83 -9.49
C GLY A 161 -6.88 -6.68 -9.87
N PRO A 162 -8.20 -6.87 -9.92
CA PRO A 162 -9.14 -5.78 -10.22
C PRO A 162 -9.06 -4.62 -9.22
N GLY A 163 -9.09 -4.88 -7.92
CA GLY A 163 -8.99 -3.86 -6.88
C GLY A 163 -7.65 -3.11 -6.94
N THR A 164 -6.56 -3.83 -7.15
CA THR A 164 -5.22 -3.22 -7.32
C THR A 164 -5.17 -2.31 -8.55
N VAL A 165 -5.76 -2.71 -9.69
CA VAL A 165 -5.81 -1.88 -10.91
C VAL A 165 -6.57 -0.58 -10.65
N GLU A 166 -7.72 -0.62 -9.99
CA GLU A 166 -8.49 0.59 -9.69
C GLU A 166 -7.73 1.54 -8.75
N VAL A 167 -7.08 1.00 -7.71
CA VAL A 167 -6.22 1.79 -6.81
C VAL A 167 -5.08 2.47 -7.56
N LEU A 168 -4.41 1.75 -8.46
CA LEU A 168 -3.30 2.30 -9.26
C LEU A 168 -3.78 3.38 -10.24
N LYS A 169 -4.95 3.20 -10.83
CA LYS A 169 -5.57 4.23 -11.70
C LYS A 169 -5.94 5.48 -10.92
N ALA A 170 -6.54 5.30 -9.73
CA ALA A 170 -6.85 6.43 -8.84
C ALA A 170 -5.59 7.19 -8.43
N ALA A 171 -4.52 6.48 -8.08
CA ALA A 171 -3.22 7.06 -7.75
C ALA A 171 -2.63 7.88 -8.90
N ALA A 172 -2.63 7.34 -10.12
CA ALA A 172 -2.10 8.03 -11.30
C ALA A 172 -2.89 9.27 -11.70
N ASN A 173 -4.18 9.31 -11.38
CA ASN A 173 -5.06 10.46 -11.65
C ASN A 173 -5.00 11.53 -10.55
N HIS A 174 -4.51 11.17 -9.35
CA HIS A 174 -4.30 12.14 -8.29
C HIS A 174 -3.19 13.12 -8.64
N LYS A 175 -3.36 14.40 -8.27
CA LYS A 175 -2.33 15.43 -8.47
C LYS A 175 -1.58 15.67 -7.16
N GLY A 176 -0.36 15.19 -7.12
CA GLY A 176 0.51 15.21 -5.95
C GLY A 176 0.99 13.81 -5.55
N ALA A 177 1.47 13.68 -4.31
CA ALA A 177 1.96 12.41 -3.80
C ALA A 177 0.80 11.46 -3.51
N SER A 178 0.72 10.36 -4.26
CA SER A 178 -0.17 9.25 -3.97
C SER A 178 0.62 8.10 -3.34
N VAL A 179 0.19 7.61 -2.20
CA VAL A 179 0.79 6.47 -1.52
C VAL A 179 -0.15 5.28 -1.63
N CYS A 180 0.36 4.19 -2.20
CA CYS A 180 -0.38 2.93 -2.31
C CYS A 180 0.38 1.83 -1.58
N GLU A 181 -0.21 1.30 -0.52
CA GLU A 181 0.27 0.10 0.15
C GLU A 181 -0.34 -1.13 -0.50
N ILE A 182 0.51 -2.02 -1.00
CA ILE A 182 0.08 -3.28 -1.60
C ILE A 182 0.48 -4.42 -0.65
N LEU A 183 -0.52 -5.05 -0.03
CA LEU A 183 -0.30 -6.21 0.83
C LEU A 183 0.17 -7.37 -0.03
N GLN A 184 1.40 -7.80 0.21
CA GLN A 184 2.12 -8.77 -0.62
C GLN A 184 2.62 -9.91 0.26
N ASN A 185 2.67 -11.12 -0.28
CA ASN A 185 3.12 -12.30 0.45
C ASN A 185 4.53 -12.72 0.03
N CYS A 186 5.41 -12.91 1.02
CA CYS A 186 6.71 -13.51 0.82
C CYS A 186 6.65 -15.02 1.12
N VAL A 187 6.48 -15.83 0.10
CA VAL A 187 6.32 -17.30 0.20
C VAL A 187 7.51 -18.05 0.82
N ILE A 188 8.65 -17.39 1.02
CA ILE A 188 9.88 -18.02 1.53
C ILE A 188 10.16 -17.66 2.99
N PHE A 189 9.97 -16.40 3.36
CA PHE A 189 10.40 -15.92 4.68
C PHE A 189 9.28 -15.40 5.57
N ASN A 190 8.08 -15.17 5.02
CA ASN A 190 6.93 -14.69 5.79
C ASN A 190 5.62 -15.07 5.08
N ASP A 191 5.48 -16.38 4.81
CA ASP A 191 4.28 -16.91 4.17
C ASP A 191 3.06 -16.77 5.08
N GLY A 192 1.92 -16.37 4.50
CA GLY A 192 0.67 -16.20 5.22
C GLY A 192 0.54 -14.88 6.01
N THR A 193 1.49 -13.95 5.92
CA THR A 193 1.47 -12.71 6.74
C THR A 193 0.20 -11.87 6.59
N HIS A 194 -0.53 -12.00 5.49
CA HIS A 194 -1.79 -11.32 5.19
C HIS A 194 -2.94 -12.29 4.89
N GLU A 195 -2.89 -13.52 5.45
CA GLU A 195 -3.81 -14.61 5.12
C GLU A 195 -5.29 -14.20 5.23
N SER A 196 -5.64 -13.40 6.23
CA SER A 196 -7.02 -12.94 6.47
C SER A 196 -7.65 -12.22 5.27
N VAL A 197 -6.85 -11.64 4.36
CA VAL A 197 -7.34 -10.90 3.18
C VAL A 197 -6.66 -11.33 1.87
N TYR A 198 -5.62 -12.16 1.95
CA TYR A 198 -4.81 -12.49 0.78
C TYR A 198 -5.50 -13.46 -0.19
N ASN A 199 -6.22 -14.45 0.32
CA ASN A 199 -7.05 -15.34 -0.49
C ASN A 199 -8.45 -14.75 -0.74
N LYS A 200 -9.17 -15.27 -1.74
CA LYS A 200 -10.49 -14.74 -2.14
C LYS A 200 -11.55 -14.86 -1.05
N GLU A 201 -11.55 -15.98 -0.33
CA GLU A 201 -12.53 -16.24 0.74
C GLU A 201 -12.30 -15.33 1.94
N GLY A 202 -11.05 -15.23 2.41
CA GLY A 202 -10.69 -14.33 3.50
C GLY A 202 -11.00 -12.87 3.15
N ARG A 203 -10.71 -12.47 1.92
CA ARG A 203 -11.01 -11.11 1.44
C ARG A 203 -12.51 -10.82 1.39
N ALA A 204 -13.34 -11.77 0.94
CA ALA A 204 -14.79 -11.62 0.94
C ALA A 204 -15.36 -11.41 2.36
N LYS A 205 -14.73 -12.02 3.37
CA LYS A 205 -15.16 -11.91 4.76
C LYS A 205 -14.63 -10.67 5.49
N ASN A 206 -13.38 -10.28 5.21
CA ASN A 206 -12.63 -9.36 6.07
C ASN A 206 -12.24 -8.04 5.39
N ALA A 207 -12.40 -7.91 4.06
CA ALA A 207 -12.02 -6.68 3.38
C ALA A 207 -13.22 -5.75 3.18
N ILE A 208 -13.00 -4.46 3.45
CA ILE A 208 -13.92 -3.40 3.09
C ILE A 208 -13.42 -2.75 1.80
N TYR A 209 -14.28 -2.68 0.80
CA TYR A 209 -14.02 -1.90 -0.41
C TYR A 209 -14.61 -0.50 -0.22
N LEU A 210 -13.74 0.48 0.03
CA LEU A 210 -14.14 1.84 0.30
C LEU A 210 -14.55 2.57 -0.98
N GLU A 211 -15.76 3.10 -0.98
CA GLU A 211 -16.29 3.96 -2.04
C GLU A 211 -16.80 5.26 -1.43
N HIS A 212 -16.44 6.40 -2.05
CA HIS A 212 -16.91 7.71 -1.58
C HIS A 212 -18.45 7.77 -1.54
N GLY A 213 -18.99 8.25 -0.42
CA GLY A 213 -20.42 8.37 -0.20
C GLY A 213 -21.16 7.06 0.07
N LYS A 214 -20.46 5.93 0.25
CA LYS A 214 -21.05 4.63 0.56
C LYS A 214 -20.80 4.23 2.02
N PRO A 215 -21.71 3.46 2.63
CA PRO A 215 -21.51 2.90 3.95
C PRO A 215 -20.38 1.86 3.94
N MET A 216 -19.59 1.85 5.02
CA MET A 216 -18.45 0.92 5.19
C MET A 216 -18.95 -0.45 5.60
N LEU A 217 -19.44 -1.22 4.63
CA LEU A 217 -19.96 -2.57 4.80
C LEU A 217 -18.96 -3.62 4.33
N PHE A 218 -18.95 -4.78 5.01
CA PHE A 218 -18.12 -5.93 4.65
C PHE A 218 -18.80 -7.26 5.05
N GLY A 219 -18.12 -8.38 4.76
CA GLY A 219 -18.69 -9.70 4.86
C GLY A 219 -19.22 -10.21 3.52
N GLU A 220 -19.41 -11.51 3.39
CA GLU A 220 -19.83 -12.15 2.13
C GLU A 220 -21.16 -11.60 1.60
N ASN A 221 -22.07 -11.23 2.51
CA ASN A 221 -23.37 -10.65 2.21
C ASN A 221 -23.51 -9.20 2.67
N LYS A 222 -22.39 -8.51 2.96
CA LYS A 222 -22.35 -7.16 3.53
C LYS A 222 -23.12 -7.07 4.86
N GLU A 223 -23.09 -8.13 5.65
CA GLU A 223 -23.80 -8.25 6.92
C GLU A 223 -23.12 -7.53 8.08
N PHE A 224 -21.86 -7.11 7.91
CA PHE A 224 -21.12 -6.32 8.91
C PHE A 224 -20.89 -4.92 8.43
N GLY A 225 -20.78 -3.98 9.39
CA GLY A 225 -20.44 -2.59 9.12
C GLY A 225 -19.58 -1.99 10.22
N LEU A 226 -18.99 -0.83 9.93
CA LEU A 226 -18.26 -0.03 10.91
C LEU A 226 -19.15 1.10 11.43
N MET A 227 -19.29 1.18 12.75
CA MET A 227 -19.99 2.23 13.45
C MET A 227 -19.03 2.95 14.39
N GLN A 228 -19.19 4.25 14.55
CA GLN A 228 -18.41 5.01 15.52
C GLN A 228 -18.92 4.74 16.93
N GLU A 229 -18.03 4.44 17.86
CA GLU A 229 -18.32 4.31 19.30
C GLU A 229 -17.30 5.16 20.09
N GLY A 230 -17.72 6.32 20.52
CA GLY A 230 -16.81 7.30 21.13
C GLY A 230 -15.76 7.81 20.14
N PHE A 231 -14.47 7.61 20.45
CA PHE A 231 -13.35 7.94 19.58
C PHE A 231 -12.82 6.73 18.80
N GLY A 232 -13.52 5.61 18.80
CA GLY A 232 -13.09 4.38 18.13
C GLY A 232 -14.11 3.88 17.12
N LEU A 233 -13.74 2.80 16.44
CA LEU A 233 -14.61 2.05 15.54
C LEU A 233 -15.06 0.75 16.18
N LYS A 234 -16.30 0.40 15.94
CA LYS A 234 -16.87 -0.89 16.35
C LYS A 234 -17.43 -1.61 15.14
N VAL A 235 -17.07 -2.88 15.01
CA VAL A 235 -17.72 -3.79 14.07
C VAL A 235 -19.08 -4.15 14.62
N VAL A 236 -20.11 -3.95 13.80
CA VAL A 236 -21.51 -4.27 14.15
C VAL A 236 -22.13 -5.16 13.07
N LYS A 237 -23.13 -5.94 13.43
CA LYS A 237 -23.86 -6.78 12.49
C LYS A 237 -25.22 -6.17 12.21
N LEU A 238 -25.55 -6.02 10.93
CA LEU A 238 -26.83 -5.47 10.49
C LEU A 238 -27.99 -6.39 10.94
N GLY A 239 -29.08 -5.78 11.41
CA GLY A 239 -30.25 -6.47 11.90
C GLY A 239 -30.18 -6.93 13.36
N GLU A 240 -29.00 -6.88 14.00
CA GLU A 240 -28.85 -7.16 15.44
C GLU A 240 -29.00 -5.86 16.24
N ASN A 241 -29.68 -5.91 17.38
CA ASN A 241 -29.92 -4.76 18.29
C ASN A 241 -30.56 -3.52 17.60
N GLY A 242 -31.32 -3.71 16.51
CA GLY A 242 -31.94 -2.63 15.76
C GLY A 242 -31.00 -1.85 14.85
N ILE A 243 -29.76 -2.31 14.68
CA ILE A 243 -28.75 -1.65 13.82
C ILE A 243 -29.14 -1.83 12.35
N THR A 244 -29.13 -0.72 11.62
CA THR A 244 -29.44 -0.62 10.19
C THR A 244 -28.27 -0.01 9.42
N GLU A 245 -28.33 -0.04 8.10
CA GLU A 245 -27.31 0.58 7.24
C GLU A 245 -27.14 2.10 7.49
N LYS A 246 -28.15 2.77 8.03
CA LYS A 246 -28.10 4.21 8.36
C LYS A 246 -27.19 4.53 9.55
N ASP A 247 -26.92 3.53 10.39
CA ASP A 247 -26.04 3.64 11.56
C ASP A 247 -24.58 3.42 11.21
N ILE A 248 -24.30 2.97 9.97
CA ILE A 248 -22.96 2.65 9.50
C ILE A 248 -22.25 3.91 8.99
N LEU A 249 -20.97 4.04 9.31
CA LEU A 249 -20.13 5.14 8.82
C LEU A 249 -20.11 5.17 7.29
N ILE A 250 -20.28 6.36 6.74
CA ILE A 250 -20.16 6.62 5.31
C ILE A 250 -18.71 7.05 5.03
N HIS A 251 -18.07 6.41 4.07
CA HIS A 251 -16.73 6.79 3.67
C HIS A 251 -16.72 8.13 2.91
N ASP A 252 -15.93 9.09 3.40
CA ASP A 252 -15.67 10.36 2.71
C ASP A 252 -14.22 10.43 2.25
N ALA A 253 -13.98 10.13 0.97
CA ALA A 253 -12.65 10.21 0.37
C ALA A 253 -12.10 11.64 0.25
N HIS A 254 -12.92 12.66 0.51
CA HIS A 254 -12.53 14.08 0.45
C HIS A 254 -12.39 14.71 1.83
N CYS A 255 -12.58 13.93 2.90
CA CYS A 255 -12.35 14.39 4.25
C CYS A 255 -10.89 14.83 4.44
N MET A 256 -10.70 16.09 4.78
CA MET A 256 -9.35 16.66 5.03
C MET A 256 -8.98 16.68 6.52
N ASP A 257 -9.88 16.20 7.37
CA ASP A 257 -9.62 16.05 8.80
C ASP A 257 -8.81 14.75 9.02
N ASN A 258 -7.56 14.91 9.43
CA ASN A 258 -6.67 13.78 9.73
C ASN A 258 -7.22 12.86 10.83
N THR A 259 -8.09 13.39 11.71
CA THR A 259 -8.74 12.59 12.74
C THR A 259 -9.66 11.55 12.12
N CYS A 260 -10.49 11.94 11.14
CA CYS A 260 -11.32 10.99 10.38
C CYS A 260 -10.48 9.94 9.64
N LEU A 261 -9.36 10.34 9.04
CA LEU A 261 -8.48 9.42 8.30
C LEU A 261 -7.83 8.37 9.20
N LEU A 262 -7.45 8.73 10.42
CA LEU A 262 -6.86 7.80 11.39
C LEU A 262 -7.85 6.74 11.88
N TYR A 263 -9.16 7.00 11.85
CA TYR A 263 -10.17 6.00 12.23
C TYR A 263 -10.46 4.99 11.12
N THR A 264 -10.16 5.31 9.87
CA THR A 264 -10.51 4.48 8.70
C THR A 264 -9.32 3.79 8.05
N SER A 265 -8.11 3.98 8.58
CA SER A 265 -6.86 3.43 8.03
C SER A 265 -6.42 2.10 8.66
#